data_9857ec08026b756e556c82dae6f3de31
#
_entry.id   9857ec08026b756e556c82dae6f3de31
#
_cell.length_a   1.000
_cell.length_b   1.000
_cell.length_c   1.000
_cell.angle_alpha   90.00
_cell.angle_beta   90.00
_cell.angle_gamma   90.00
#
_symmetry.space_group_name_H-M   'P 1'
#
loop_
_entity.id
_entity.type
_entity.pdbx_description
1 polymer ?
#
loop_
_entity_poly.entity_id
_entity_poly.type
_entity_poly.pdbx_seq_one_letter_code
_entity_poly.pdbx_strand_id
1 'polypeptide(L)'
;GEVESVDLSEEFAHEKLSPVLAMYKAKDFEDALAKAKQLIADGGLGHTSSLYINTLTQKEKIEEFYSNMKTCRVLINTPSSQGGIGDLYNFKLAPSLTLGCGSWGGNSVSENVGIKHLLNIKTVAERRENMLWFRAPEKVYIKRGCLPVALEELKNVMDKKKVFIVTDTFLFENGYTKPITDKLDELGISHTTFFNVQP
;
A
#
# COMPACT_ATOMS: atom_id res chain seq x y z
N GLY A 1 -23.44 -7.72 -29.41
CA GLY A 1 -24.33 -6.60 -29.12
C GLY A 1 -23.94 -5.92 -27.82
N GLU A 2 -24.34 -4.68 -27.62
CA GLU A 2 -24.18 -3.99 -26.34
C GLU A 2 -25.25 -4.48 -25.36
N VAL A 3 -24.88 -4.75 -24.12
CA VAL A 3 -25.77 -5.10 -23.04
C VAL A 3 -25.53 -4.18 -21.84
N GLU A 4 -26.59 -3.83 -21.12
CA GLU A 4 -26.52 -2.90 -19.99
C GLU A 4 -26.28 -3.58 -18.64
N SER A 5 -26.55 -4.88 -18.55
CA SER A 5 -26.37 -5.68 -17.32
C SER A 5 -25.50 -6.91 -17.59
N VAL A 6 -24.78 -7.36 -16.56
CA VAL A 6 -24.05 -8.63 -16.60
C VAL A 6 -25.05 -9.75 -16.29
N ASP A 7 -25.26 -10.63 -17.25
CA ASP A 7 -26.04 -11.85 -17.08
C ASP A 7 -25.13 -13.07 -17.14
N LEU A 8 -24.85 -13.66 -16.00
CA LEU A 8 -23.98 -14.84 -15.90
C LEU A 8 -24.63 -16.14 -16.37
N SER A 9 -25.90 -16.13 -16.74
CA SER A 9 -26.54 -17.25 -17.43
C SER A 9 -26.22 -17.27 -18.93
N GLU A 10 -25.71 -16.15 -19.45
CA GLU A 10 -25.30 -16.02 -20.84
C GLU A 10 -23.90 -16.59 -21.04
N GLU A 11 -23.77 -17.57 -21.92
CA GLU A 11 -22.50 -18.28 -22.17
C GLU A 11 -21.35 -17.32 -22.58
N PHE A 12 -21.66 -16.24 -23.28
CA PHE A 12 -20.67 -15.23 -23.65
C PHE A 12 -20.21 -14.32 -22.54
N ALA A 13 -20.82 -14.37 -21.35
CA ALA A 13 -20.32 -13.65 -20.15
C ALA A 13 -19.09 -14.31 -19.54
N HIS A 14 -18.94 -15.62 -19.69
CA HIS A 14 -17.82 -16.38 -19.12
C HIS A 14 -16.52 -16.21 -19.89
N GLU A 15 -15.43 -16.70 -19.33
CA GLU A 15 -14.13 -16.69 -19.99
C GLU A 15 -14.16 -17.45 -21.33
N LYS A 16 -13.61 -16.82 -22.35
CA LYS A 16 -13.45 -17.38 -23.68
C LYS A 16 -11.98 -17.37 -24.08
N LEU A 17 -11.36 -18.53 -24.21
CA LEU A 17 -9.97 -18.66 -24.68
C LEU A 17 -9.91 -18.52 -26.22
N SER A 18 -10.44 -17.40 -26.72
CA SER A 18 -10.59 -17.09 -28.14
C SER A 18 -10.58 -15.56 -28.34
N PRO A 19 -10.38 -15.03 -29.56
CA PRO A 19 -10.39 -13.59 -29.80
C PRO A 19 -11.81 -13.01 -29.81
N VAL A 20 -12.64 -13.40 -28.82
CA VAL A 20 -13.99 -12.91 -28.60
C VAL A 20 -14.04 -12.28 -27.21
N LEU A 21 -14.49 -11.03 -27.13
CA LEU A 21 -14.66 -10.29 -25.88
C LEU A 21 -16.14 -9.97 -25.64
N ALA A 22 -16.59 -10.16 -24.41
CA ALA A 22 -17.85 -9.59 -23.95
C ALA A 22 -17.63 -8.09 -23.66
N MET A 23 -18.53 -7.25 -24.13
CA MET A 23 -18.48 -5.81 -23.95
C MET A 23 -19.78 -5.33 -23.32
N TYR A 24 -19.65 -4.64 -22.19
CA TYR A 24 -20.75 -4.11 -21.41
C TYR A 24 -20.73 -2.60 -21.40
N LYS A 25 -21.88 -1.98 -21.60
CA LYS A 25 -22.05 -0.55 -21.43
C LYS A 25 -22.25 -0.23 -19.94
N ALA A 26 -21.61 0.82 -19.48
CA ALA A 26 -21.79 1.33 -18.11
C ALA A 26 -22.27 2.78 -18.15
N LYS A 27 -23.05 3.18 -17.15
CA LYS A 27 -23.57 4.55 -17.00
C LYS A 27 -22.49 5.52 -16.53
N ASP A 28 -21.67 5.04 -15.60
CA ASP A 28 -20.65 5.79 -14.89
C ASP A 28 -19.56 4.83 -14.40
N PHE A 29 -18.64 5.36 -13.63
CA PHE A 29 -17.52 4.59 -13.08
C PHE A 29 -17.99 3.54 -12.07
N GLU A 30 -18.93 3.89 -11.22
CA GLU A 30 -19.47 3.03 -10.16
C GLU A 30 -20.18 1.81 -10.75
N ASP A 31 -20.98 2.02 -11.79
CA ASP A 31 -21.65 0.94 -12.53
C ASP A 31 -20.63 0.05 -13.26
N ALA A 32 -19.59 0.66 -13.86
CA ALA A 32 -18.50 -0.10 -14.49
C ALA A 32 -17.73 -0.96 -13.49
N LEU A 33 -17.44 -0.42 -12.31
CA LEU A 33 -16.76 -1.12 -11.23
C LEU A 33 -17.62 -2.28 -10.70
N ALA A 34 -18.93 -2.07 -10.53
CA ALA A 34 -19.86 -3.11 -10.09
C ALA A 34 -19.90 -4.28 -11.07
N LYS A 35 -20.01 -3.99 -12.38
CA LYS A 35 -19.98 -5.00 -13.45
C LYS A 35 -18.65 -5.76 -13.49
N ALA A 36 -17.53 -5.04 -13.38
CA ALA A 36 -16.20 -5.65 -13.34
C ALA A 36 -16.04 -6.59 -12.14
N LYS A 37 -16.52 -6.21 -10.96
CA LYS A 37 -16.51 -7.06 -9.76
C LYS A 37 -17.34 -8.33 -9.95
N GLN A 38 -18.49 -8.25 -10.61
CA GLN A 38 -19.35 -9.39 -10.93
C GLN A 38 -18.61 -10.39 -11.84
N LEU A 39 -18.00 -9.90 -12.93
CA LEU A 39 -17.26 -10.72 -13.87
C LEU A 39 -16.02 -11.37 -13.23
N ILE A 40 -15.29 -10.64 -12.40
CA ILE A 40 -14.14 -11.18 -11.68
C ILE A 40 -14.59 -12.26 -10.67
N ALA A 41 -15.72 -12.08 -10.01
CA ALA A 41 -16.24 -13.09 -9.08
C ALA A 41 -16.68 -14.38 -9.78
N ASP A 42 -17.11 -14.28 -11.02
CA ASP A 42 -17.49 -15.44 -11.86
C ASP A 42 -16.26 -16.25 -12.31
N GLY A 43 -15.30 -15.63 -12.93
CA GLY A 43 -14.22 -16.36 -13.60
C GLY A 43 -12.83 -15.72 -13.58
N GLY A 44 -12.51 -14.83 -12.64
CA GLY A 44 -11.24 -14.11 -12.68
C GLY A 44 -10.61 -13.79 -11.34
N LEU A 45 -11.06 -14.40 -10.27
CA LEU A 45 -10.56 -14.13 -8.92
C LEU A 45 -9.04 -14.29 -8.83
N GLY A 46 -8.38 -13.23 -8.39
CA GLY A 46 -6.94 -13.16 -8.19
C GLY A 46 -6.13 -12.94 -9.45
N HIS A 47 -6.74 -12.94 -10.65
CA HIS A 47 -5.97 -12.85 -11.88
C HIS A 47 -5.49 -11.40 -12.19
N THR A 48 -6.06 -10.74 -13.14
CA THR A 48 -5.60 -9.44 -13.64
C THR A 48 -6.77 -8.55 -14.02
N SER A 49 -6.69 -7.27 -13.67
CA SER A 49 -7.63 -6.25 -14.10
C SER A 49 -6.91 -5.04 -14.67
N SER A 50 -7.54 -4.34 -15.61
CA SER A 50 -7.01 -3.12 -16.23
C SER A 50 -8.01 -1.99 -16.15
N LEU A 51 -7.51 -0.80 -15.87
CA LEU A 51 -8.27 0.44 -15.86
C LEU A 51 -7.63 1.46 -16.80
N TYR A 52 -8.38 1.97 -17.75
CA TYR A 52 -7.97 3.07 -18.63
C TYR A 52 -8.58 4.36 -18.12
N ILE A 53 -7.73 5.29 -17.68
CA ILE A 53 -8.17 6.49 -16.99
C ILE A 53 -7.11 7.59 -17.06
N ASN A 54 -7.50 8.84 -16.88
CA ASN A 54 -6.56 9.94 -16.73
C ASN A 54 -5.91 9.92 -15.34
N THR A 55 -4.64 9.51 -15.28
CA THR A 55 -3.90 9.33 -14.01
C THR A 55 -3.57 10.63 -13.28
N LEU A 56 -3.63 11.76 -13.97
CA LEU A 56 -3.36 13.07 -13.37
C LEU A 56 -4.55 13.63 -12.61
N THR A 57 -5.77 13.39 -13.10
CA THR A 57 -6.99 14.02 -12.59
C THR A 57 -7.92 13.06 -11.84
N GLN A 58 -7.72 11.74 -11.93
CA GLN A 58 -8.66 10.73 -11.43
C GLN A 58 -8.02 9.78 -10.41
N LYS A 59 -7.17 10.29 -9.53
CA LYS A 59 -6.43 9.46 -8.54
C LYS A 59 -7.35 8.72 -7.58
N GLU A 60 -8.42 9.35 -7.14
CA GLU A 60 -9.42 8.76 -6.23
C GLU A 60 -10.09 7.53 -6.85
N LYS A 61 -10.45 7.60 -8.14
CA LYS A 61 -11.05 6.47 -8.86
C LYS A 61 -10.07 5.32 -9.08
N ILE A 62 -8.78 5.63 -9.25
CA ILE A 62 -7.74 4.60 -9.33
C ILE A 62 -7.63 3.87 -8.00
N GLU A 63 -7.62 4.62 -6.89
CA GLU A 63 -7.59 4.05 -5.54
C GLU A 63 -8.82 3.21 -5.23
N GLU A 64 -9.99 3.70 -5.57
CA GLU A 64 -11.24 2.97 -5.45
C GLU A 64 -11.23 1.67 -6.28
N PHE A 65 -10.73 1.73 -7.52
CA PHE A 65 -10.64 0.56 -8.39
C PHE A 65 -9.75 -0.52 -7.77
N TYR A 66 -8.48 -0.23 -7.44
CA TYR A 66 -7.58 -1.26 -6.93
C TYR A 66 -7.99 -1.77 -5.54
N SER A 67 -8.63 -0.95 -4.72
CA SER A 67 -9.13 -1.37 -3.41
C SER A 67 -10.32 -2.33 -3.49
N ASN A 68 -11.09 -2.28 -4.57
CA ASN A 68 -12.28 -3.08 -4.78
C ASN A 68 -12.06 -4.33 -5.64
N MET A 69 -11.08 -4.31 -6.55
CA MET A 69 -10.84 -5.44 -7.46
C MET A 69 -10.05 -6.55 -6.76
N LYS A 70 -10.62 -7.75 -6.70
CA LYS A 70 -9.98 -8.94 -6.13
C LYS A 70 -9.07 -9.60 -7.15
N THR A 71 -8.05 -8.85 -7.61
CA THR A 71 -7.02 -9.31 -8.56
C THR A 71 -5.62 -8.99 -8.02
N CYS A 72 -4.67 -9.89 -8.22
CA CYS A 72 -3.28 -9.70 -7.77
C CYS A 72 -2.51 -8.71 -8.65
N ARG A 73 -2.97 -8.46 -9.85
CA ARG A 73 -2.39 -7.49 -10.80
C ARG A 73 -3.45 -6.49 -11.20
N VAL A 74 -3.19 -5.23 -10.92
CA VAL A 74 -4.01 -4.10 -11.38
C VAL A 74 -3.14 -3.26 -12.29
N LEU A 75 -3.55 -3.13 -13.53
CA LEU A 75 -2.84 -2.40 -14.58
C LEU A 75 -3.56 -1.09 -14.88
N ILE A 76 -2.80 -0.03 -15.01
CA ILE A 76 -3.34 1.28 -15.39
C ILE A 76 -2.88 1.62 -16.80
N ASN A 77 -3.83 1.93 -17.68
CA ASN A 77 -3.60 2.29 -19.09
C ASN A 77 -2.73 1.26 -19.85
N THR A 78 -2.85 0.00 -19.46
CA THR A 78 -2.11 -1.12 -20.06
C THR A 78 -3.07 -2.29 -20.26
N PRO A 79 -3.08 -2.95 -21.43
CA PRO A 79 -3.94 -4.10 -21.66
C PRO A 79 -3.53 -5.27 -20.76
N SER A 80 -4.51 -5.97 -20.17
CA SER A 80 -4.26 -7.06 -19.23
C SER A 80 -3.49 -8.22 -19.85
N SER A 81 -3.75 -8.55 -21.09
CA SER A 81 -3.07 -9.63 -21.82
C SER A 81 -1.57 -9.39 -22.03
N GLN A 82 -1.16 -8.13 -22.17
CA GLN A 82 0.24 -7.75 -22.37
C GLN A 82 0.91 -7.36 -21.06
N GLY A 83 0.26 -6.50 -20.29
CA GLY A 83 0.83 -6.00 -19.04
C GLY A 83 0.95 -7.06 -17.96
N GLY A 84 0.06 -8.06 -17.93
CA GLY A 84 0.09 -9.14 -16.95
C GLY A 84 1.33 -10.02 -17.05
N ILE A 85 1.84 -10.28 -18.24
CA ILE A 85 3.07 -11.08 -18.43
C ILE A 85 4.35 -10.36 -17.96
N GLY A 86 4.29 -9.06 -17.72
CA GLY A 86 5.36 -8.26 -17.09
C GLY A 86 6.41 -7.74 -18.08
N ASP A 87 7.35 -7.02 -17.55
CA ASP A 87 8.61 -6.48 -18.07
C ASP A 87 8.57 -5.71 -19.41
N LEU A 88 8.03 -6.25 -20.46
CA LEU A 88 7.96 -5.55 -21.76
C LEU A 88 7.19 -4.23 -21.73
N TYR A 89 6.29 -4.05 -20.77
CA TYR A 89 5.38 -2.91 -20.67
C TYR A 89 5.41 -2.22 -19.32
N ASN A 90 6.00 -2.86 -18.30
CA ASN A 90 6.13 -2.29 -16.97
C ASN A 90 7.26 -2.99 -16.18
N PHE A 91 7.95 -2.26 -15.33
CA PHE A 91 9.08 -2.76 -14.52
C PHE A 91 8.67 -3.28 -13.13
N LYS A 92 7.38 -3.35 -12.83
CA LYS A 92 6.90 -3.82 -11.52
C LYS A 92 6.56 -5.30 -11.50
N LEU A 93 6.27 -5.89 -12.65
CA LEU A 93 5.95 -7.29 -12.79
C LEU A 93 7.11 -8.02 -13.46
N ALA A 94 7.61 -9.08 -12.84
CA ALA A 94 8.61 -9.93 -13.45
C ALA A 94 8.02 -10.65 -14.69
N PRO A 95 8.79 -10.85 -15.76
CA PRO A 95 8.30 -11.53 -16.95
C PRO A 95 7.93 -12.97 -16.61
N SER A 96 6.72 -13.38 -16.95
CA SER A 96 6.22 -14.73 -16.70
C SER A 96 5.00 -15.04 -17.55
N LEU A 97 4.87 -16.29 -17.95
CA LEU A 97 3.65 -16.84 -18.54
C LEU A 97 2.78 -17.59 -17.51
N THR A 98 3.29 -17.75 -16.29
CA THR A 98 2.57 -18.36 -15.17
C THR A 98 2.26 -17.30 -14.13
N LEU A 99 0.99 -16.90 -14.03
CA LEU A 99 0.55 -15.81 -13.17
C LEU A 99 -0.16 -16.36 -11.93
N GLY A 100 0.44 -16.13 -10.76
CA GLY A 100 -0.18 -16.48 -9.49
C GLY A 100 -1.41 -15.61 -9.20
N CYS A 101 -2.47 -16.23 -8.71
CA CYS A 101 -3.73 -15.56 -8.38
C CYS A 101 -3.99 -15.42 -6.88
N GLY A 102 -3.00 -15.76 -6.05
CA GLY A 102 -3.05 -15.66 -4.60
C GLY A 102 -4.19 -16.48 -3.97
N SER A 103 -4.53 -16.16 -2.75
CA SER A 103 -5.60 -16.83 -2.02
C SER A 103 -6.97 -16.67 -2.68
N TRP A 104 -7.22 -15.57 -3.38
CA TRP A 104 -8.47 -15.37 -4.13
C TRP A 104 -8.66 -16.40 -5.24
N GLY A 105 -7.60 -16.80 -5.92
CA GLY A 105 -7.60 -17.83 -6.96
C GLY A 105 -7.21 -19.21 -6.46
N GLY A 106 -7.11 -19.44 -5.16
CA GLY A 106 -6.69 -20.72 -4.58
C GLY A 106 -5.23 -21.07 -4.82
N ASN A 107 -4.37 -20.09 -5.06
CA ASN A 107 -2.95 -20.27 -5.32
C ASN A 107 -2.09 -19.92 -4.10
N SER A 108 -0.92 -20.55 -3.98
CA SER A 108 0.09 -20.20 -2.97
C SER A 108 0.92 -18.98 -3.34
N VAL A 109 0.84 -18.51 -4.58
CA VAL A 109 1.61 -17.39 -5.13
C VAL A 109 0.66 -16.32 -5.65
N SER A 110 0.90 -15.06 -5.29
CA SER A 110 0.12 -13.89 -5.72
C SER A 110 0.85 -13.00 -6.73
N GLU A 111 1.97 -13.45 -7.27
CA GLU A 111 2.82 -12.70 -8.18
C GLU A 111 3.14 -13.50 -9.44
N ASN A 112 3.83 -12.87 -10.41
CA ASN A 112 4.32 -13.53 -11.59
C ASN A 112 5.35 -14.58 -11.19
N VAL A 113 5.12 -15.85 -11.58
CA VAL A 113 5.95 -16.98 -11.16
C VAL A 113 7.28 -16.94 -11.92
N GLY A 114 8.36 -17.01 -11.19
CA GLY A 114 9.72 -17.05 -11.70
C GLY A 114 10.56 -18.09 -10.98
N ILE A 115 11.85 -18.15 -11.31
CA ILE A 115 12.80 -19.14 -10.79
C ILE A 115 12.84 -19.17 -9.26
N LYS A 116 12.65 -18.05 -8.60
CA LYS A 116 12.63 -17.95 -7.12
C LYS A 116 11.57 -18.86 -6.46
N HIS A 117 10.49 -19.17 -7.16
CA HIS A 117 9.41 -20.02 -6.66
C HIS A 117 9.71 -21.51 -6.78
N LEU A 118 10.75 -21.86 -7.53
CA LEU A 118 11.24 -23.21 -7.70
C LEU A 118 12.43 -23.54 -6.78
N LEU A 119 12.93 -22.52 -6.06
CA LEU A 119 14.08 -22.66 -5.17
C LEU A 119 13.63 -22.94 -3.73
N ASN A 120 14.27 -23.90 -3.10
CA ASN A 120 14.18 -24.09 -1.66
C ASN A 120 15.20 -23.19 -0.97
N ILE A 121 14.71 -22.09 -0.39
CA ILE A 121 15.53 -21.12 0.33
C ILE A 121 15.71 -21.61 1.77
N LYS A 122 16.97 -21.81 2.20
CA LYS A 122 17.31 -22.12 3.58
C LYS A 122 17.80 -20.85 4.29
N THR A 123 17.20 -20.56 5.41
CA THR A 123 17.69 -19.50 6.29
C THR A 123 18.55 -20.12 7.39
N VAL A 124 19.79 -19.67 7.49
CA VAL A 124 20.69 -20.06 8.58
C VAL A 124 20.71 -18.89 9.58
N ALA A 125 20.23 -19.14 10.77
CA ALA A 125 20.23 -18.15 11.85
C ALA A 125 21.07 -18.67 13.02
N GLU A 126 22.04 -17.88 13.44
CA GLU A 126 22.86 -18.14 14.62
C GLU A 126 22.53 -17.14 15.71
N ARG A 127 22.30 -17.65 16.93
CA ARG A 127 22.15 -16.79 18.10
C ARG A 127 23.50 -16.22 18.49
N ARG A 128 23.61 -14.88 18.54
CA ARG A 128 24.77 -14.19 19.07
C ARG A 128 24.46 -13.69 20.48
N GLU A 129 25.10 -14.27 21.49
CA GLU A 129 24.77 -14.00 22.90
C GLU A 129 25.12 -12.57 23.35
N ASN A 130 26.12 -11.95 22.78
CA ASN A 130 26.59 -10.62 23.19
C ASN A 130 26.36 -9.56 22.10
N MET A 131 25.29 -9.67 21.33
CA MET A 131 25.01 -8.68 20.29
C MET A 131 24.21 -7.51 20.88
N LEU A 132 24.88 -6.42 21.14
CA LEU A 132 24.24 -5.11 21.29
C LEU A 132 23.91 -4.60 19.90
N TRP A 133 22.63 -4.48 19.60
CA TRP A 133 22.21 -3.86 18.35
C TRP A 133 21.43 -2.58 18.61
N PHE A 134 21.74 -1.59 17.81
CA PHE A 134 21.11 -0.29 17.86
C PHE A 134 20.26 -0.09 16.63
N ARG A 135 18.99 0.24 16.85
CA ARG A 135 18.09 0.65 15.78
C ARG A 135 18.00 2.16 15.79
N ALA A 136 18.55 2.80 14.78
CA ALA A 136 18.38 4.23 14.60
C ALA A 136 16.93 4.54 14.18
N PRO A 137 16.34 5.64 14.66
CA PRO A 137 15.08 6.12 14.14
C PRO A 137 15.22 6.51 12.67
N GLU A 138 14.11 6.52 11.94
CA GLU A 138 14.06 6.87 10.52
C GLU A 138 14.63 8.27 10.24
N LYS A 139 14.45 9.19 11.20
CA LYS A 139 15.00 10.54 11.14
C LYS A 139 15.79 10.89 12.40
N VAL A 140 16.95 11.47 12.21
CA VAL A 140 17.79 12.03 13.26
C VAL A 140 18.14 13.46 12.91
N TYR A 141 17.80 14.41 13.78
CA TYR A 141 18.11 15.84 13.60
C TYR A 141 19.39 16.16 14.36
N ILE A 142 20.43 16.53 13.63
CA ILE A 142 21.76 16.84 14.19
C ILE A 142 22.20 18.25 13.76
N LYS A 143 21.74 19.26 14.49
CA LYS A 143 22.23 20.64 14.32
C LYS A 143 21.80 21.50 15.51
N ARG A 144 22.60 22.48 15.91
CA ARG A 144 22.16 23.50 16.87
C ARG A 144 20.90 24.20 16.34
N GLY A 145 19.85 24.24 17.13
CA GLY A 145 18.58 24.86 16.75
C GLY A 145 17.65 23.97 15.91
N CYS A 146 17.89 22.68 15.78
CA CYS A 146 17.01 21.76 15.06
C CYS A 146 15.74 21.36 15.84
N LEU A 147 15.71 21.59 17.17
CA LEU A 147 14.58 21.20 18.02
C LEU A 147 13.24 21.79 17.57
N PRO A 148 13.10 23.10 17.29
CA PRO A 148 11.83 23.67 16.81
C PRO A 148 11.36 23.00 15.51
N VAL A 149 12.25 22.75 14.57
CA VAL A 149 11.93 22.10 13.29
C VAL A 149 11.43 20.66 13.50
N ALA A 150 12.07 19.92 14.39
CA ALA A 150 11.66 18.56 14.73
C ALA A 150 10.27 18.53 15.40
N LEU A 151 9.97 19.52 16.25
CA LEU A 151 8.66 19.63 16.91
C LEU A 151 7.56 20.08 15.92
N GLU A 152 7.87 20.96 14.96
CA GLU A 152 6.94 21.34 13.90
C GLU A 152 6.54 20.13 13.03
N GLU A 153 7.39 19.17 12.84
CA GLU A 153 7.06 17.95 12.10
C GLU A 153 5.97 17.12 12.78
N LEU A 154 5.91 17.14 14.11
CA LEU A 154 4.85 16.48 14.87
C LEU A 154 3.47 16.97 14.47
N LYS A 155 3.34 18.28 14.21
CA LYS A 155 2.09 18.91 13.77
C LYS A 155 1.88 18.77 12.26
N ASN A 156 2.86 19.19 11.47
CA ASN A 156 2.70 19.43 10.04
C ASN A 156 2.80 18.17 9.19
N VAL A 157 3.51 17.16 9.67
CA VAL A 157 3.73 15.89 8.93
C VAL A 157 3.02 14.71 9.59
N MET A 158 3.10 14.64 10.94
CA MET A 158 2.57 13.50 11.70
C MET A 158 1.17 13.73 12.26
N ASP A 159 0.59 14.94 12.13
CA ASP A 159 -0.71 15.37 12.69
C ASP A 159 -0.92 14.97 14.16
N LYS A 160 0.12 15.11 14.98
CA LYS A 160 0.03 14.78 16.41
C LYS A 160 -0.58 15.94 17.20
N LYS A 161 -1.55 15.64 18.06
CA LYS A 161 -2.29 16.60 18.89
C LYS A 161 -1.93 16.50 20.37
N LYS A 162 -1.27 15.41 20.76
CA LYS A 162 -0.85 15.16 22.16
C LYS A 162 0.54 14.55 22.17
N VAL A 163 1.37 15.01 23.13
CA VAL A 163 2.74 14.54 23.33
C VAL A 163 2.93 14.15 24.80
N PHE A 164 3.62 13.07 25.04
CA PHE A 164 4.08 12.68 26.38
C PHE A 164 5.60 12.86 26.44
N ILE A 165 6.04 13.72 27.35
CA ILE A 165 7.47 14.04 27.55
C ILE A 165 7.97 13.22 28.72
N VAL A 166 9.03 12.47 28.52
CA VAL A 166 9.69 11.68 29.56
C VAL A 166 11.10 12.20 29.75
N THR A 167 11.44 12.55 30.98
CA THR A 167 12.74 13.12 31.34
C THR A 167 13.11 12.75 32.80
N ASP A 168 14.30 13.05 33.21
CA ASP A 168 14.72 12.95 34.59
C ASP A 168 14.50 14.27 35.37
N THR A 169 14.63 14.19 36.68
CA THR A 169 14.43 15.32 37.59
C THR A 169 15.42 16.47 37.31
N PHE A 170 16.68 16.15 37.03
CA PHE A 170 17.72 17.15 36.80
C PHE A 170 17.41 18.01 35.55
N LEU A 171 17.10 17.37 34.42
CA LEU A 171 16.76 18.10 33.19
C LEU A 171 15.48 18.91 33.32
N PHE A 172 14.50 18.40 34.07
CA PHE A 172 13.25 19.12 34.30
C PHE A 172 13.45 20.36 35.16
N GLU A 173 14.08 20.22 36.33
CA GLU A 173 14.28 21.31 37.30
C GLU A 173 15.23 22.41 36.77
N ASN A 174 16.20 22.05 35.93
CA ASN A 174 17.10 23.00 35.28
C ASN A 174 16.53 23.61 34.00
N GLY A 175 15.28 23.34 33.66
CA GLY A 175 14.56 23.99 32.57
C GLY A 175 14.94 23.52 31.17
N TYR A 176 15.63 22.41 31.00
CA TYR A 176 16.00 21.87 29.68
C TYR A 176 14.78 21.42 28.88
N THR A 177 13.66 21.10 29.53
CA THR A 177 12.40 20.75 28.89
C THR A 177 11.58 21.97 28.43
N LYS A 178 11.88 23.17 28.98
CA LYS A 178 11.12 24.37 28.70
C LYS A 178 11.06 24.75 27.23
N PRO A 179 12.15 24.71 26.44
CA PRO A 179 12.07 24.99 25.00
C PRO A 179 11.15 24.03 24.22
N ILE A 180 10.99 22.80 24.74
CA ILE A 180 10.09 21.80 24.15
C ILE A 180 8.64 22.18 24.44
N THR A 181 8.32 22.41 25.71
CA THR A 181 6.95 22.75 26.16
C THR A 181 6.46 24.05 25.54
N ASP A 182 7.31 25.11 25.56
CA ASP A 182 6.99 26.41 24.95
C ASP A 182 6.69 26.26 23.45
N LYS A 183 7.45 25.44 22.73
CA LYS A 183 7.21 25.20 21.30
C LYS A 183 5.96 24.36 21.05
N LEU A 184 5.68 23.37 21.89
CA LEU A 184 4.44 22.58 21.79
C LEU A 184 3.20 23.42 22.04
N ASP A 185 3.27 24.36 23.00
CA ASP A 185 2.21 25.32 23.28
C ASP A 185 1.97 26.26 22.09
N GLU A 186 3.05 26.80 21.51
CA GLU A 186 2.98 27.60 20.27
C GLU A 186 2.30 26.85 19.12
N LEU A 187 2.60 25.56 19.00
CA LEU A 187 2.02 24.69 17.97
C LEU A 187 0.58 24.25 18.28
N GLY A 188 0.08 24.50 19.49
CA GLY A 188 -1.24 24.06 19.95
C GLY A 188 -1.32 22.56 20.19
N ILE A 189 -0.18 21.92 20.52
CA ILE A 189 -0.09 20.49 20.84
C ILE A 189 -0.13 20.35 22.35
N SER A 190 -1.14 19.65 22.88
CA SER A 190 -1.22 19.38 24.30
C SER A 190 -0.13 18.40 24.74
N HIS A 191 0.46 18.64 25.92
CA HIS A 191 1.55 17.79 26.40
C HIS A 191 1.37 17.44 27.89
N THR A 192 2.00 16.35 28.30
CA THR A 192 2.12 15.91 29.70
C THR A 192 3.57 15.50 29.93
N THR A 193 4.15 15.92 31.05
CA THR A 193 5.55 15.59 31.37
C THR A 193 5.62 14.64 32.55
N PHE A 194 6.38 13.57 32.37
CA PHE A 194 6.85 12.69 33.45
C PHE A 194 8.36 12.91 33.64
N PHE A 195 8.74 13.32 34.84
CA PHE A 195 10.14 13.77 35.12
C PHE A 195 10.84 13.00 36.23
N ASN A 196 10.30 11.87 36.66
CA ASN A 196 10.90 11.04 37.71
C ASN A 196 11.48 9.73 37.15
N VAL A 197 12.19 9.82 36.03
CA VAL A 197 12.94 8.68 35.49
C VAL A 197 14.19 8.50 36.35
N GLN A 198 14.38 7.30 36.86
CA GLN A 198 15.61 6.90 37.53
C GLN A 198 16.61 6.38 36.50
N PRO A 199 17.90 6.69 36.63
CA PRO A 199 18.96 6.21 35.74
C PRO A 199 19.20 4.70 35.88
#